data_96328d21c47a23d86de5885180815d89
#
_entry.id   96328d21c47a23d86de5885180815d89
#
_cell.length_a   1.000
_cell.length_b   1.000
_cell.length_c   1.000
_cell.angle_alpha   90.00
_cell.angle_beta   90.00
_cell.angle_gamma   90.00
#
_symmetry.space_group_name_H-M   'P 1'
#
loop_
_entity.id
_entity.type
_entity.pdbx_description
1 polymer ?
#
loop_
_entity_poly.entity_id
_entity_poly.type
_entity_poly.pdbx_seq_one_letter_code
_entity_poly.pdbx_strand_id
1 'polypeptide(L)'
;MKSNLYNRWFSVLLVCLLIFVVSGCSKDEGGTQVSPDEILGVKGDLTVQFSARFGTEPFAAAKGYAYQGKQKVMFSKVEFYITDIQLVGTNRAASDQAGLINLTGSTEASKNISLTGLASGHYTGIEFTLGVTPALNKKSPRDFPPSNPLSLSGGFWEDWGSYIFTQILGLVDPEGSGHFTNGFAIQTGTDECSVKVTIEKDITIKESKPASITLDVDVLQFFKQGNTYYDLIADPLS
;
A
#
# COMPACT_ATOMS: atom_id res chain seq x y z
N MET A 1 -24.14 -17.84 -27.66
CA MET A 1 -23.54 -17.15 -28.85
C MET A 1 -22.20 -16.59 -28.42
N LYS A 2 -21.16 -17.07 -29.06
CA LYS A 2 -19.77 -16.72 -28.83
C LYS A 2 -19.46 -15.34 -29.44
N SER A 3 -18.67 -14.51 -28.81
CA SER A 3 -17.74 -13.68 -29.55
C SER A 3 -16.56 -13.30 -28.70
N ASN A 4 -15.45 -13.89 -29.12
CA ASN A 4 -14.07 -13.51 -28.82
C ASN A 4 -13.77 -12.06 -29.18
N LEU A 5 -12.91 -11.41 -28.38
CA LEU A 5 -11.96 -10.42 -28.91
C LEU A 5 -10.71 -10.38 -28.02
N TYR A 6 -9.85 -11.34 -28.26
CA TYR A 6 -8.41 -11.27 -27.96
C TYR A 6 -7.69 -10.75 -29.21
N ASN A 7 -6.71 -9.95 -28.98
CA ASN A 7 -5.49 -9.72 -29.76
C ASN A 7 -5.28 -8.29 -30.25
N ARG A 8 -4.10 -7.85 -29.85
CA ARG A 8 -3.03 -7.12 -30.62
C ARG A 8 -2.49 -5.97 -29.75
N TRP A 9 -1.21 -5.70 -29.50
CA TRP A 9 -0.02 -5.86 -30.33
C TRP A 9 1.22 -5.89 -29.45
N PHE A 10 2.07 -6.88 -29.68
CA PHE A 10 3.49 -6.82 -29.36
C PHE A 10 4.21 -5.95 -30.41
N SER A 11 5.03 -5.03 -29.96
CA SER A 11 6.08 -4.45 -30.80
C SER A 11 7.38 -4.38 -30.03
N VAL A 12 8.27 -5.27 -30.44
CA VAL A 12 9.68 -5.34 -30.09
C VAL A 12 10.38 -4.16 -30.77
N LEU A 13 11.16 -3.40 -30.03
CA LEU A 13 12.19 -2.52 -30.58
C LEU A 13 13.51 -2.76 -29.85
N LEU A 14 14.33 -3.47 -30.57
CA LEU A 14 15.76 -3.75 -30.35
C LEU A 14 16.53 -2.49 -30.74
N VAL A 15 17.30 -1.90 -29.84
CA VAL A 15 18.31 -0.89 -30.20
C VAL A 15 19.66 -1.21 -29.57
N CYS A 16 20.62 -1.25 -30.45
CA CYS A 16 22.01 -1.64 -30.35
C CYS A 16 22.85 -0.96 -29.27
N LEU A 17 23.71 -1.78 -28.77
CA LEU A 17 24.98 -1.62 -28.08
C LEU A 17 25.93 -0.64 -28.78
N LEU A 18 26.51 0.31 -28.08
CA LEU A 18 27.76 0.96 -28.43
C LEU A 18 28.65 1.02 -27.19
N ILE A 19 29.68 0.19 -27.24
CA ILE A 19 30.79 0.10 -26.29
C ILE A 19 31.76 1.25 -26.60
N PHE A 20 32.00 2.13 -25.61
CA PHE A 20 33.23 2.94 -25.62
C PHE A 20 34.12 2.51 -24.46
N VAL A 21 35.21 1.87 -24.80
CA VAL A 21 36.36 1.61 -23.93
C VAL A 21 37.20 2.88 -23.93
N VAL A 22 37.36 3.51 -22.78
CA VAL A 22 38.44 4.51 -22.59
C VAL A 22 39.30 4.03 -21.42
N SER A 23 40.47 3.50 -21.77
CA SER A 23 41.58 3.29 -20.85
C SER A 23 42.18 4.63 -20.49
N GLY A 24 42.18 4.95 -19.21
CA GLY A 24 42.91 6.08 -18.64
C GLY A 24 43.50 5.66 -17.31
N CYS A 25 44.78 5.25 -17.30
CA CYS A 25 45.60 5.16 -16.09
C CYS A 25 45.99 6.56 -15.63
N SER A 26 45.73 6.88 -14.36
CA SER A 26 46.58 7.84 -13.64
C SER A 26 46.62 7.49 -12.14
N LYS A 27 47.82 7.68 -11.60
CA LYS A 27 48.37 7.24 -10.33
C LYS A 27 47.74 7.93 -9.10
N ASP A 28 47.69 7.13 -8.04
CA ASP A 28 47.81 7.38 -6.60
C ASP A 28 47.82 8.82 -6.07
N GLU A 29 46.81 9.12 -5.28
CA GLU A 29 46.92 9.85 -4.02
C GLU A 29 46.03 9.17 -3.00
N GLY A 30 46.58 8.77 -1.83
CA GLY A 30 45.97 7.96 -0.81
C GLY A 30 44.84 8.70 -0.06
N GLY A 31 43.64 8.63 -0.60
CA GLY A 31 42.42 8.88 0.14
C GLY A 31 41.80 7.52 0.39
N THR A 32 41.55 7.19 1.65
CA THR A 32 40.78 6.02 2.05
C THR A 32 39.40 6.12 1.40
N GLN A 33 39.27 5.59 0.21
CA GLN A 33 37.96 5.39 -0.42
C GLN A 33 37.24 4.33 0.42
N VAL A 34 36.32 4.78 1.28
CA VAL A 34 35.36 3.88 1.92
C VAL A 34 34.54 3.29 0.78
N SER A 35 34.75 2.01 0.52
CA SER A 35 34.01 1.26 -0.49
C SER A 35 32.53 1.35 -0.19
N PRO A 36 31.65 1.53 -1.19
CA PRO A 36 30.19 1.46 -1.00
C PRO A 36 29.70 0.17 -0.34
N ASP A 37 30.52 -0.90 -0.37
CA ASP A 37 30.20 -2.20 0.21
C ASP A 37 30.42 -2.30 1.73
N GLU A 38 31.10 -1.33 2.36
CA GLU A 38 31.33 -1.35 3.81
C GLU A 38 30.15 -0.85 4.66
N ILE A 39 29.05 -0.36 4.03
CA ILE A 39 27.83 0.07 4.70
C ILE A 39 26.82 -1.08 4.92
N LEU A 40 27.10 -2.26 4.40
CA LEU A 40 26.19 -3.43 4.41
C LEU A 40 25.89 -4.05 5.81
N GLY A 41 26.50 -3.56 6.87
CA GLY A 41 26.27 -4.04 8.24
C GLY A 41 25.38 -3.17 9.12
N VAL A 42 25.19 -1.91 8.75
CA VAL A 42 24.48 -0.91 9.58
C VAL A 42 22.99 -0.93 9.24
N LYS A 43 22.16 -1.06 10.27
CA LYS A 43 20.71 -1.14 10.11
C LYS A 43 20.03 0.01 10.85
N GLY A 44 18.86 0.40 10.35
CA GLY A 44 18.02 1.41 10.97
C GLY A 44 16.54 1.07 10.82
N ASP A 45 15.71 1.94 11.38
CA ASP A 45 14.26 1.74 11.43
C ASP A 45 13.53 2.84 10.65
N LEU A 46 12.37 2.49 10.11
CA LEU A 46 11.48 3.40 9.40
C LEU A 46 10.06 3.24 9.93
N THR A 47 9.44 4.35 10.31
CA THR A 47 7.99 4.39 10.53
C THR A 47 7.30 4.93 9.27
N VAL A 48 6.41 4.15 8.68
CA VAL A 48 5.52 4.58 7.62
C VAL A 48 4.18 4.96 8.24
N GLN A 49 3.82 6.22 8.16
CA GLN A 49 2.55 6.78 8.67
C GLN A 49 1.58 6.93 7.51
N PHE A 50 0.31 6.60 7.74
CA PHE A 50 -0.76 6.81 6.77
C PHE A 50 -1.66 7.95 7.24
N SER A 51 -1.63 9.08 6.53
CA SER A 51 -2.65 10.11 6.62
C SER A 51 -3.78 9.81 5.66
N ALA A 52 -4.97 10.35 5.92
CA ALA A 52 -6.11 10.10 5.05
C ALA A 52 -6.89 11.37 4.76
N ARG A 53 -7.43 11.43 3.56
CA ARG A 53 -8.40 12.44 3.11
C ARG A 53 -9.53 11.78 2.31
N PHE A 54 -10.62 12.46 2.15
CA PHE A 54 -11.70 12.09 1.24
C PHE A 54 -11.85 13.21 0.20
N GLY A 55 -11.34 12.99 -1.00
CA GLY A 55 -11.17 14.05 -1.98
C GLY A 55 -10.24 15.15 -1.47
N THR A 56 -10.75 16.34 -1.22
CA THR A 56 -9.97 17.48 -0.69
C THR A 56 -10.08 17.68 0.81
N GLU A 57 -10.97 16.94 1.48
CA GLU A 57 -11.23 17.11 2.91
C GLU A 57 -10.42 16.13 3.77
N PRO A 58 -9.86 16.55 4.92
CA PRO A 58 -9.26 15.65 5.88
C PRO A 58 -10.24 14.55 6.31
N PHE A 59 -9.77 13.31 6.32
CA PHE A 59 -10.59 12.16 6.70
C PHE A 59 -10.75 12.04 8.21
N ALA A 60 -11.97 11.78 8.64
CA ALA A 60 -12.30 11.43 10.01
C ALA A 60 -13.43 10.39 10.02
N ALA A 61 -13.35 9.42 10.90
CA ALA A 61 -14.41 8.45 11.11
C ALA A 61 -15.71 9.17 11.55
N ALA A 62 -16.84 8.62 11.16
CA ALA A 62 -18.17 9.14 11.48
C ALA A 62 -18.45 10.58 11.01
N LYS A 63 -17.62 11.15 10.15
CA LYS A 63 -17.90 12.41 9.44
C LYS A 63 -18.61 12.10 8.12
N GLY A 64 -19.62 12.90 7.76
CA GLY A 64 -20.29 12.84 6.47
C GLY A 64 -19.52 13.59 5.39
N TYR A 65 -19.33 12.97 4.23
CA TYR A 65 -18.63 13.53 3.07
C TYR A 65 -19.56 13.59 1.87
N ALA A 66 -19.45 14.64 1.07
CA ALA A 66 -20.11 14.70 -0.24
C ALA A 66 -19.64 13.55 -1.14
N TYR A 67 -20.57 12.87 -1.80
CA TYR A 67 -20.26 11.74 -2.67
C TYR A 67 -20.75 12.02 -4.08
N GLN A 68 -21.77 11.35 -4.56
CA GLN A 68 -22.30 11.51 -5.91
C GLN A 68 -23.60 12.33 -5.88
N GLY A 69 -23.69 13.41 -6.68
CA GLY A 69 -24.86 14.27 -6.70
C GLY A 69 -25.11 14.91 -5.32
N LYS A 70 -26.26 14.62 -4.72
CA LYS A 70 -26.63 15.08 -3.36
C LYS A 70 -26.28 14.10 -2.24
N GLN A 71 -25.85 12.89 -2.60
CA GLN A 71 -25.52 11.85 -1.65
C GLN A 71 -24.36 12.25 -0.74
N LYS A 72 -24.42 11.75 0.51
CA LYS A 72 -23.28 11.77 1.45
C LYS A 72 -22.95 10.38 1.91
N VAL A 73 -21.69 10.17 2.25
CA VAL A 73 -21.18 8.91 2.82
C VAL A 73 -20.52 9.17 4.16
N MET A 74 -20.62 8.22 5.05
CA MET A 74 -19.99 8.23 6.37
C MET A 74 -19.38 6.86 6.62
N PHE A 75 -18.17 6.82 7.16
CA PHE A 75 -17.42 5.60 7.33
C PHE A 75 -17.36 5.15 8.78
N SER A 76 -17.66 3.89 9.03
CA SER A 76 -17.45 3.22 10.32
C SER A 76 -16.15 2.41 10.33
N LYS A 77 -15.69 1.93 9.16
CA LYS A 77 -14.43 1.21 8.99
C LYS A 77 -13.79 1.53 7.65
N VAL A 78 -12.49 1.79 7.67
CA VAL A 78 -11.61 1.82 6.50
C VAL A 78 -10.31 1.17 6.91
N GLU A 79 -10.10 -0.07 6.45
CA GLU A 79 -8.99 -0.91 6.87
C GLU A 79 -8.45 -1.68 5.66
N PHE A 80 -7.12 -1.83 5.58
CA PHE A 80 -6.49 -2.60 4.51
C PHE A 80 -5.15 -3.18 4.96
N TYR A 81 -4.80 -4.32 4.38
CA TYR A 81 -3.47 -4.91 4.54
C TYR A 81 -2.47 -4.30 3.56
N ILE A 82 -1.23 -4.20 4.00
CA ILE A 82 -0.06 -4.00 3.15
C ILE A 82 0.98 -5.08 3.45
N THR A 83 1.56 -5.65 2.40
CA THR A 83 2.56 -6.71 2.47
C THR A 83 3.67 -6.49 1.46
N ASP A 84 4.74 -7.28 1.49
CA ASP A 84 5.87 -7.19 0.56
C ASP A 84 6.44 -5.77 0.46
N ILE A 85 6.75 -5.18 1.63
CA ILE A 85 7.19 -3.78 1.72
C ILE A 85 8.68 -3.71 1.42
N GLN A 86 9.06 -2.86 0.45
CA GLN A 86 10.43 -2.70 0.02
C GLN A 86 10.78 -1.23 -0.16
N LEU A 87 11.94 -0.82 0.31
CA LEU A 87 12.55 0.44 -0.09
C LEU A 87 13.31 0.22 -1.40
N VAL A 88 13.15 1.14 -2.32
CA VAL A 88 13.73 1.06 -3.67
C VAL A 88 14.68 2.24 -3.94
N GLY A 89 15.73 1.98 -4.71
CA GLY A 89 16.77 2.93 -5.05
C GLY A 89 17.94 2.21 -5.67
N THR A 90 19.14 2.74 -5.53
CA THR A 90 20.37 2.06 -5.94
C THR A 90 20.53 0.73 -5.21
N ASN A 91 20.17 0.70 -3.94
CA ASN A 91 20.04 -0.52 -3.13
C ASN A 91 18.56 -0.83 -2.89
N ARG A 92 18.25 -2.07 -2.50
CA ARG A 92 16.91 -2.48 -2.07
C ARG A 92 16.97 -2.96 -0.63
N ALA A 93 15.97 -2.60 0.16
CA ALA A 93 15.78 -3.13 1.50
C ALA A 93 14.36 -3.64 1.62
N ALA A 94 14.21 -4.96 1.77
CA ALA A 94 12.92 -5.63 1.94
C ALA A 94 12.57 -5.80 3.41
N SER A 95 11.29 -5.84 3.70
CA SER A 95 10.75 -6.20 5.01
C SER A 95 9.70 -7.29 4.85
N ASP A 96 9.83 -8.36 5.63
CA ASP A 96 8.85 -9.45 5.69
C ASP A 96 7.61 -9.11 6.54
N GLN A 97 7.53 -7.87 7.02
CA GLN A 97 6.44 -7.43 7.89
C GLN A 97 5.17 -7.19 7.06
N ALA A 98 4.05 -7.65 7.58
CA ALA A 98 2.74 -7.26 7.14
C ALA A 98 2.23 -6.10 8.00
N GLY A 99 1.49 -5.17 7.40
CA GLY A 99 0.79 -4.10 8.10
C GLY A 99 -0.72 -4.24 7.92
N LEU A 100 -1.47 -3.99 9.00
CA LEU A 100 -2.90 -3.76 8.93
C LEU A 100 -3.14 -2.29 9.28
N ILE A 101 -3.53 -1.51 8.29
CA ILE A 101 -3.76 -0.07 8.42
C ILE A 101 -5.24 0.18 8.63
N ASN A 102 -5.60 0.78 9.74
CA ASN A 102 -6.98 1.15 10.06
C ASN A 102 -7.10 2.67 10.17
N LEU A 103 -7.60 3.31 9.11
CA LEU A 103 -7.75 4.76 9.03
C LEU A 103 -8.87 5.30 9.92
N THR A 104 -9.82 4.46 10.32
CA THR A 104 -10.90 4.81 11.26
C THR A 104 -10.55 4.52 12.72
N GLY A 105 -9.40 3.88 12.95
CA GLY A 105 -8.90 3.60 14.29
C GLY A 105 -8.64 4.88 15.09
N SER A 106 -8.88 4.80 16.39
CA SER A 106 -8.74 5.94 17.31
C SER A 106 -7.31 6.25 17.72
N THR A 107 -6.37 5.36 17.43
CA THR A 107 -4.96 5.52 17.80
C THR A 107 -4.09 5.76 16.57
N GLU A 108 -3.04 6.55 16.72
CA GLU A 108 -2.06 6.73 15.66
C GLU A 108 -1.35 5.42 15.28
N ALA A 109 -1.16 4.51 16.26
CA ALA A 109 -0.57 3.20 16.01
C ALA A 109 -1.35 2.37 14.98
N SER A 110 -2.68 2.54 14.89
CA SER A 110 -3.52 1.84 13.91
C SER A 110 -3.30 2.30 12.47
N LYS A 111 -2.64 3.44 12.29
CA LYS A 111 -2.34 4.07 10.99
C LYS A 111 -0.86 3.98 10.61
N ASN A 112 -0.06 3.27 11.39
CA ASN A 112 1.38 3.23 11.21
C ASN A 112 1.86 1.79 11.06
N ILE A 113 2.97 1.63 10.34
CA ILE A 113 3.78 0.42 10.39
C ILE A 113 5.23 0.78 10.68
N SER A 114 5.85 0.04 11.60
CA SER A 114 7.26 0.19 11.93
C SER A 114 8.06 -0.92 11.25
N LEU A 115 8.94 -0.54 10.35
CA LEU A 115 9.86 -1.43 9.66
C LEU A 115 11.21 -1.36 10.38
N THR A 116 11.70 -2.49 10.83
CA THR A 116 12.95 -2.57 11.62
C THR A 116 14.04 -3.33 10.88
N GLY A 117 15.28 -3.00 11.20
CA GLY A 117 16.42 -3.73 10.67
C GLY A 117 16.66 -3.52 9.17
N LEU A 118 16.22 -2.40 8.62
CA LEU A 118 16.47 -2.02 7.23
C LEU A 118 17.94 -1.63 7.04
N ALA A 119 18.53 -1.97 5.92
CA ALA A 119 19.88 -1.51 5.58
C ALA A 119 19.94 0.02 5.55
N SER A 120 20.97 0.60 6.17
CA SER A 120 21.21 2.04 6.11
C SER A 120 21.54 2.45 4.69
N GLY A 121 21.05 3.62 4.29
CA GLY A 121 21.26 4.13 2.94
C GLY A 121 20.24 5.17 2.53
N HIS A 122 20.37 5.59 1.28
CA HIS A 122 19.46 6.50 0.60
C HIS A 122 18.59 5.71 -0.38
N TYR A 123 17.28 5.94 -0.31
CA TYR A 123 16.27 5.29 -1.14
C TYR A 123 15.41 6.35 -1.82
N THR A 124 14.97 6.06 -3.03
CA THR A 124 14.17 6.98 -3.86
C THR A 124 12.69 6.66 -3.85
N GLY A 125 12.29 5.60 -3.17
CA GLY A 125 10.89 5.21 -3.10
C GLY A 125 10.62 4.06 -2.15
N ILE A 126 9.33 3.76 -2.03
CA ILE A 126 8.79 2.61 -1.33
C ILE A 126 7.84 1.86 -2.24
N GLU A 127 7.96 0.54 -2.27
CA GLU A 127 7.04 -0.37 -2.95
C GLU A 127 6.36 -1.25 -1.89
N PHE A 128 5.10 -1.58 -2.10
CA PHE A 128 4.37 -2.56 -1.30
C PHE A 128 3.20 -3.15 -2.09
N THR A 129 2.69 -4.26 -1.63
CA THR A 129 1.42 -4.81 -2.11
C THR A 129 0.29 -4.29 -1.23
N LEU A 130 -0.68 -3.56 -1.81
CA LEU A 130 -1.97 -3.30 -1.18
C LEU A 130 -2.77 -4.61 -1.22
N GLY A 131 -3.07 -5.14 -0.06
CA GLY A 131 -3.59 -6.49 0.12
C GLY A 131 -2.54 -7.47 0.64
N VAL A 132 -2.80 -8.75 0.44
CA VAL A 132 -1.93 -9.85 0.86
C VAL A 132 -1.38 -10.55 -0.38
N THR A 133 -0.05 -10.74 -0.43
CA THR A 133 0.56 -11.44 -1.57
C THR A 133 0.05 -12.88 -1.69
N PRO A 134 0.01 -13.49 -2.89
CA PRO A 134 -0.46 -14.86 -3.10
C PRO A 134 0.26 -15.89 -2.24
N ALA A 135 1.54 -15.68 -1.94
CA ALA A 135 2.33 -16.56 -1.09
C ALA A 135 1.88 -16.52 0.38
N LEU A 136 1.49 -15.36 0.88
CA LEU A 136 0.96 -15.18 2.24
C LEU A 136 -0.52 -15.54 2.32
N ASN A 137 -1.29 -15.28 1.26
CA ASN A 137 -2.73 -15.53 1.22
C ASN A 137 -3.11 -17.03 1.27
N LYS A 138 -2.17 -17.91 0.88
CA LYS A 138 -2.31 -19.36 0.99
C LYS A 138 -2.15 -19.89 2.42
N LYS A 139 -1.69 -19.06 3.36
CA LYS A 139 -1.48 -19.42 4.75
C LYS A 139 -2.71 -19.09 5.59
N SER A 140 -2.99 -19.92 6.58
CA SER A 140 -4.04 -19.62 7.55
C SER A 140 -3.55 -18.65 8.63
N PRO A 141 -4.44 -17.97 9.35
CA PRO A 141 -4.05 -17.11 10.47
C PRO A 141 -3.21 -17.81 11.54
N ARG A 142 -3.38 -19.14 11.69
CA ARG A 142 -2.63 -19.96 12.66
C ARG A 142 -1.16 -20.18 12.29
N ASP A 143 -0.80 -19.94 11.04
CA ASP A 143 0.57 -20.07 10.53
C ASP A 143 1.43 -18.85 10.88
N PHE A 144 0.84 -17.81 11.46
CA PHE A 144 1.52 -16.58 11.82
C PHE A 144 1.64 -16.42 13.35
N PRO A 145 2.75 -15.81 13.83
CA PRO A 145 2.88 -15.48 15.24
C PRO A 145 1.85 -14.41 15.64
N PRO A 146 1.41 -14.37 16.91
CA PRO A 146 0.38 -13.43 17.38
C PRO A 146 0.68 -11.96 17.16
N SER A 147 1.95 -11.59 17.00
CA SER A 147 2.37 -10.21 16.68
C SER A 147 2.17 -9.84 15.21
N ASN A 148 1.93 -10.81 14.33
CA ASN A 148 1.71 -10.55 12.91
C ASN A 148 0.23 -10.21 12.69
N PRO A 149 -0.11 -9.12 11.99
CA PRO A 149 -1.51 -8.78 11.68
C PRO A 149 -2.28 -9.88 10.95
N LEU A 150 -1.60 -10.73 10.18
CA LEU A 150 -2.20 -11.87 9.49
C LEU A 150 -2.61 -13.02 10.43
N SER A 151 -2.23 -12.97 11.71
CA SER A 151 -2.71 -13.93 12.72
C SER A 151 -4.14 -13.65 13.20
N LEU A 152 -4.70 -12.48 12.85
CA LEU A 152 -6.05 -12.09 13.27
C LEU A 152 -7.10 -12.86 12.48
N SER A 153 -7.85 -13.71 13.16
CA SER A 153 -8.90 -14.55 12.53
C SER A 153 -9.99 -13.74 11.85
N GLY A 154 -10.31 -12.54 12.35
CA GLY A 154 -11.29 -11.64 11.72
C GLY A 154 -10.87 -11.01 10.40
N GLY A 155 -9.59 -11.16 10.02
CA GLY A 155 -9.06 -10.73 8.73
C GLY A 155 -9.06 -11.82 7.66
N PHE A 156 -9.48 -13.05 8.00
CA PHE A 156 -9.54 -14.19 7.08
C PHE A 156 -10.98 -14.67 6.90
N TRP A 157 -11.41 -14.83 5.68
CA TRP A 157 -12.73 -15.32 5.35
C TRP A 157 -12.64 -16.78 4.86
N GLU A 158 -13.14 -17.69 5.68
CA GLU A 158 -13.07 -19.14 5.42
C GLU A 158 -13.74 -19.53 4.09
N ASP A 159 -14.89 -18.93 3.77
CA ASP A 159 -15.64 -19.25 2.54
C ASP A 159 -14.89 -18.82 1.26
N TRP A 160 -14.05 -17.79 1.36
CA TRP A 160 -13.16 -17.37 0.27
C TRP A 160 -11.84 -18.14 0.29
N GLY A 161 -11.47 -18.73 1.44
CA GLY A 161 -10.15 -19.29 1.67
C GLY A 161 -9.06 -18.21 1.52
N SER A 162 -9.34 -16.98 1.91
CA SER A 162 -8.54 -15.80 1.64
C SER A 162 -8.64 -14.77 2.76
N TYR A 163 -7.61 -13.93 2.89
CA TYR A 163 -7.70 -12.72 3.69
C TYR A 163 -8.62 -11.69 3.03
N ILE A 164 -9.28 -10.87 3.87
CA ILE A 164 -9.99 -9.66 3.43
C ILE A 164 -8.94 -8.58 3.27
N PHE A 165 -8.57 -8.25 2.04
CA PHE A 165 -7.46 -7.33 1.74
C PHE A 165 -7.77 -5.89 2.09
N THR A 166 -9.00 -5.48 1.78
CA THR A 166 -9.54 -4.16 2.11
C THR A 166 -10.95 -4.33 2.63
N GLN A 167 -11.28 -3.63 3.72
CA GLN A 167 -12.62 -3.60 4.29
C GLN A 167 -13.05 -2.16 4.51
N ILE A 168 -14.10 -1.74 3.81
CA ILE A 168 -14.67 -0.41 3.93
C ILE A 168 -16.15 -0.56 4.24
N LEU A 169 -16.55 -0.11 5.43
CA LEU A 169 -17.93 -0.16 5.92
C LEU A 169 -18.43 1.24 6.20
N GLY A 170 -19.69 1.48 5.92
CA GLY A 170 -20.25 2.79 6.18
C GLY A 170 -21.73 2.89 5.91
N LEU A 171 -22.21 4.12 5.89
CA LEU A 171 -23.60 4.47 5.64
C LEU A 171 -23.67 5.54 4.55
N VAL A 172 -24.72 5.45 3.73
CA VAL A 172 -25.08 6.48 2.75
C VAL A 172 -26.29 7.24 3.24
N ASP A 173 -26.26 8.55 3.08
CA ASP A 173 -27.42 9.44 3.11
C ASP A 173 -27.78 9.78 1.65
N PRO A 174 -28.83 9.16 1.09
CA PRO A 174 -29.16 9.29 -0.32
C PRO A 174 -29.62 10.70 -0.70
N GLU A 175 -30.21 11.43 0.25
CA GLU A 175 -30.83 12.73 0.02
C GLU A 175 -29.94 13.92 0.45
N GLY A 176 -28.80 13.64 1.11
CA GLY A 176 -27.94 14.69 1.63
C GLY A 176 -28.50 15.44 2.84
N SER A 177 -29.53 14.88 3.46
CA SER A 177 -30.31 15.48 4.55
C SER A 177 -29.64 15.39 5.92
N GLY A 178 -28.57 14.61 6.04
CA GLY A 178 -27.91 14.28 7.31
C GLY A 178 -28.40 12.96 7.92
N HIS A 179 -29.32 12.26 7.25
CA HIS A 179 -29.84 10.96 7.71
C HIS A 179 -29.15 9.82 6.97
N PHE A 180 -28.18 9.19 7.62
CA PHE A 180 -27.40 8.06 7.08
C PHE A 180 -28.14 6.75 7.41
N THR A 181 -28.85 6.18 6.43
CA THR A 181 -29.74 5.04 6.64
C THR A 181 -29.35 3.79 5.85
N ASN A 182 -28.65 3.94 4.72
CA ASN A 182 -28.31 2.83 3.84
C ASN A 182 -26.90 2.34 4.16
N GLY A 183 -26.80 1.12 4.68
CA GLY A 183 -25.51 0.49 4.94
C GLY A 183 -24.82 0.05 3.65
N PHE A 184 -23.50 0.16 3.60
CA PHE A 184 -22.67 -0.44 2.55
C PHE A 184 -21.45 -1.15 3.14
N ALA A 185 -20.99 -2.18 2.44
CA ALA A 185 -19.77 -2.91 2.75
C ALA A 185 -19.03 -3.22 1.45
N ILE A 186 -17.82 -2.71 1.30
CA ILE A 186 -16.90 -3.06 0.22
C ILE A 186 -15.78 -3.87 0.83
N GLN A 187 -15.61 -5.09 0.32
CA GLN A 187 -14.56 -5.99 0.75
C GLN A 187 -13.86 -6.57 -0.47
N THR A 188 -12.55 -6.51 -0.46
CA THR A 188 -11.74 -7.17 -1.47
C THR A 188 -10.96 -8.30 -0.83
N GLY A 189 -10.74 -9.36 -1.57
CA GLY A 189 -9.97 -10.53 -1.20
C GLY A 189 -9.56 -11.26 -2.46
N THR A 190 -8.95 -12.43 -2.34
CA THR A 190 -8.39 -13.23 -3.42
C THR A 190 -7.18 -12.59 -4.11
N ASP A 191 -6.37 -13.41 -4.76
CA ASP A 191 -5.07 -12.98 -5.30
C ASP A 191 -5.20 -11.89 -6.38
N GLU A 192 -6.32 -11.88 -7.12
CA GLU A 192 -6.61 -10.92 -8.19
C GLU A 192 -6.83 -9.49 -7.69
N CYS A 193 -7.20 -9.36 -6.41
CA CYS A 193 -7.43 -8.05 -5.79
C CYS A 193 -6.16 -7.43 -5.20
N SER A 194 -5.03 -8.14 -5.22
CA SER A 194 -3.76 -7.60 -4.75
C SER A 194 -3.16 -6.63 -5.77
N VAL A 195 -2.72 -5.47 -5.31
CA VAL A 195 -2.18 -4.42 -6.18
C VAL A 195 -0.81 -4.00 -5.71
N LYS A 196 0.18 -4.05 -6.60
CA LYS A 196 1.50 -3.49 -6.34
C LYS A 196 1.46 -1.96 -6.45
N VAL A 197 1.90 -1.28 -5.40
CA VAL A 197 1.96 0.17 -5.29
C VAL A 197 3.43 0.59 -5.22
N THR A 198 3.81 1.56 -6.02
CA THR A 198 5.14 2.20 -5.99
C THR A 198 4.96 3.69 -5.76
N ILE A 199 5.63 4.22 -4.76
CA ILE A 199 5.59 5.64 -4.40
C ILE A 199 7.01 6.19 -4.41
N GLU A 200 7.26 7.19 -5.25
CA GLU A 200 8.50 7.95 -5.24
C GLU A 200 8.56 8.82 -3.98
N LYS A 201 9.59 8.61 -3.19
CA LYS A 201 9.80 9.29 -1.93
C LYS A 201 11.28 9.25 -1.55
N ASP A 202 11.84 10.39 -1.23
CA ASP A 202 13.20 10.47 -0.69
C ASP A 202 13.24 9.96 0.75
N ILE A 203 13.98 8.87 1.00
CA ILE A 203 14.04 8.19 2.28
C ILE A 203 15.51 7.93 2.63
N THR A 204 15.94 8.38 3.79
CA THR A 204 17.29 8.10 4.30
C THR A 204 17.19 7.30 5.60
N ILE A 205 17.74 6.10 5.60
CA ILE A 205 17.84 5.22 6.77
C ILE A 205 19.21 5.37 7.40
N LYS A 206 19.24 5.64 8.72
CA LYS A 206 20.45 5.76 9.52
C LYS A 206 20.35 4.90 10.78
N GLU A 207 21.47 4.36 11.24
CA GLU A 207 21.54 3.49 12.42
C GLU A 207 20.99 4.13 13.71
N SER A 208 21.35 5.35 13.94
CA SER A 208 21.13 6.02 15.24
C SER A 208 19.89 6.91 15.28
N LYS A 209 19.12 6.98 14.20
CA LYS A 209 17.95 7.86 14.10
C LYS A 209 16.83 7.19 13.31
N PRO A 210 15.75 6.78 13.98
CA PRO A 210 14.57 6.27 13.27
C PRO A 210 14.07 7.30 12.23
N ALA A 211 13.86 6.82 11.02
CA ALA A 211 13.26 7.61 9.95
C ALA A 211 11.73 7.55 10.02
N SER A 212 11.07 8.54 9.46
CA SER A 212 9.61 8.53 9.32
C SER A 212 9.21 9.14 7.98
N ILE A 213 8.25 8.51 7.32
CA ILE A 213 7.59 9.06 6.14
C ILE A 213 6.08 9.02 6.31
N THR A 214 5.37 9.94 5.64
CA THR A 214 3.91 9.93 5.59
C THR A 214 3.46 9.67 4.17
N LEU A 215 2.53 8.72 4.02
CA LEU A 215 1.81 8.41 2.79
C LEU A 215 0.37 8.87 2.94
N ASP A 216 -0.13 9.63 1.96
CA ASP A 216 -1.49 10.16 1.99
C ASP A 216 -2.44 9.28 1.19
N VAL A 217 -3.52 8.83 1.83
CA VAL A 217 -4.55 7.96 1.25
C VAL A 217 -5.79 8.78 0.93
N ASP A 218 -6.12 8.90 -0.35
CA ASP A 218 -7.41 9.44 -0.76
C ASP A 218 -8.47 8.35 -0.76
N VAL A 219 -9.24 8.26 0.34
CA VAL A 219 -10.28 7.26 0.53
C VAL A 219 -11.33 7.29 -0.58
N LEU A 220 -11.58 8.45 -1.19
CA LEU A 220 -12.51 8.56 -2.32
C LEU A 220 -12.09 7.70 -3.53
N GLN A 221 -10.79 7.44 -3.72
CA GLN A 221 -10.30 6.67 -4.86
C GLN A 221 -10.69 5.18 -4.79
N PHE A 222 -10.99 4.64 -3.62
CA PHE A 222 -11.54 3.28 -3.50
C PHE A 222 -12.95 3.15 -4.12
N PHE A 223 -13.63 4.26 -4.37
CA PHE A 223 -15.00 4.32 -4.87
C PHE A 223 -15.10 4.87 -6.30
N LYS A 224 -13.97 4.97 -6.99
CA LYS A 224 -13.93 5.54 -8.34
C LYS A 224 -13.13 4.67 -9.30
N GLN A 225 -13.63 4.56 -10.51
CA GLN A 225 -12.87 4.11 -11.67
C GLN A 225 -12.85 5.25 -12.71
N GLY A 226 -11.73 5.94 -12.79
CA GLY A 226 -11.64 7.19 -13.56
C GLY A 226 -12.59 8.25 -12.99
N ASN A 227 -13.56 8.70 -13.79
CA ASN A 227 -14.57 9.67 -13.37
C ASN A 227 -15.90 9.04 -12.95
N THR A 228 -16.02 7.71 -13.01
CA THR A 228 -17.23 7.00 -12.63
C THR A 228 -17.17 6.62 -11.15
N TYR A 229 -18.21 6.97 -10.42
CA TYR A 229 -18.38 6.58 -9.03
C TYR A 229 -19.07 5.22 -8.96
N TYR A 230 -18.70 4.44 -7.95
CA TYR A 230 -19.40 3.22 -7.57
C TYR A 230 -20.78 3.57 -6.99
N ASP A 231 -21.82 2.85 -7.40
CA ASP A 231 -23.18 3.10 -6.90
C ASP A 231 -23.43 2.32 -5.60
N LEU A 232 -23.17 2.98 -4.46
CA LEU A 232 -23.33 2.39 -3.13
C LEU A 232 -24.79 2.13 -2.72
N ILE A 233 -25.77 2.58 -3.52
CA ILE A 233 -27.20 2.33 -3.25
C ILE A 233 -27.67 1.13 -4.04
N ALA A 234 -27.31 1.04 -5.34
CA ALA A 234 -27.71 -0.06 -6.20
C ALA A 234 -26.94 -1.34 -5.88
N ASP A 235 -25.67 -1.21 -5.46
CA ASP A 235 -24.79 -2.35 -5.13
C ASP A 235 -24.05 -2.09 -3.80
N PRO A 236 -24.74 -2.21 -2.66
CA PRO A 236 -24.19 -1.89 -1.37
C PRO A 236 -23.20 -2.92 -0.81
N LEU A 237 -23.12 -4.12 -1.42
CA LEU A 237 -22.30 -5.23 -0.95
C LEU A 237 -21.39 -5.70 -2.10
N SER A 238 -20.10 -5.46 -1.98
CA SER A 238 -19.08 -5.85 -2.97
C SER A 238 -17.80 -6.32 -2.29
#